data_91466fcfbe67129709e960ab1554a1fd
#
_entry.id   91466fcfbe67129709e960ab1554a1fd
#
_cell.length_a   1.000
_cell.length_b   1.000
_cell.length_c   1.000
_cell.angle_alpha   90.00
_cell.angle_beta   90.00
_cell.angle_gamma   90.00
#
_symmetry.space_group_name_H-M   'P 1'
#
loop_
_entity.id
_entity.type
_entity.pdbx_description
1 polymer ?
#
loop_
_entity_poly.entity_id
_entity_poly.type
_entity_poly.pdbx_seq_one_letter_code
_entity_poly.pdbx_strand_id
1 'polypeptide(L)'
;MRIIKFIITLLLTILIVGLIGFFFIRQNSMSNLEEKKNNVTICWKEFDKKLSARDNVLLKMDLTNIDSLKFYIEQSRLQRDNQSSTLELEFREYKLNDFLLRNYQDKIDITDSLFRELNIIRTEYNSYVQDFNSYYTMFPNIIFARQKGYEREKYFGIEYGKENQNPIEKSKEIPE
;
A
#
# COMPACT_ATOMS: atom_id res chain seq x y z
N MET A 1 54.69 13.26 25.98
CA MET A 1 54.48 12.02 25.20
C MET A 1 53.38 11.10 25.72
N ARG A 2 53.24 10.82 27.03
CA ARG A 2 52.20 9.94 27.63
C ARG A 2 50.80 10.47 27.45
N ILE A 3 50.56 11.79 27.64
CA ILE A 3 49.25 12.45 27.54
C ILE A 3 48.71 12.37 26.09
N ILE A 4 49.57 12.59 25.13
CA ILE A 4 49.18 12.54 23.71
C ILE A 4 48.74 11.11 23.32
N LYS A 5 49.47 10.10 23.75
CA LYS A 5 49.09 8.69 23.52
C LYS A 5 47.75 8.35 24.17
N PHE A 6 47.49 8.83 25.38
CA PHE A 6 46.22 8.64 26.07
C PHE A 6 45.04 9.26 25.31
N ILE A 7 45.19 10.52 24.85
CA ILE A 7 44.17 11.22 24.07
C ILE A 7 43.86 10.47 22.77
N ILE A 8 44.91 10.04 22.05
CA ILE A 8 44.73 9.27 20.81
C ILE A 8 43.99 7.96 21.06
N THR A 9 44.37 7.23 22.10
CA THR A 9 43.70 5.97 22.46
C THR A 9 42.25 6.19 22.82
N LEU A 10 41.93 7.24 23.60
CA LEU A 10 40.57 7.59 23.97
C LEU A 10 39.70 7.92 22.71
N LEU A 11 40.23 8.75 21.82
CA LEU A 11 39.54 9.11 20.56
C LEU A 11 39.29 7.87 19.69
N LEU A 12 40.26 7.00 19.58
CA LEU A 12 40.16 5.75 18.84
C LEU A 12 39.10 4.80 19.41
N THR A 13 39.04 4.71 20.73
CA THR A 13 38.02 3.93 21.44
C THR A 13 36.62 4.49 21.18
N ILE A 14 36.43 5.81 21.29
CA ILE A 14 35.15 6.46 21.01
C ILE A 14 34.72 6.21 19.56
N LEU A 15 35.67 6.30 18.62
CA LEU A 15 35.39 6.04 17.17
C LEU A 15 34.95 4.59 16.98
N ILE A 16 35.64 3.62 17.57
CA ILE A 16 35.30 2.19 17.43
C ILE A 16 33.91 1.91 18.01
N VAL A 17 33.62 2.42 19.22
CA VAL A 17 32.31 2.25 19.86
C VAL A 17 31.20 2.90 19.01
N GLY A 18 31.46 4.10 18.45
CA GLY A 18 30.54 4.78 17.54
C GLY A 18 30.26 3.97 16.26
N LEU A 19 31.29 3.39 15.64
CA LEU A 19 31.12 2.54 14.45
C LEU A 19 30.31 1.26 14.75
N ILE A 20 30.59 0.63 15.87
CA ILE A 20 29.82 -0.56 16.31
C ILE A 20 28.36 -0.18 16.55
N GLY A 21 28.09 0.91 17.28
CA GLY A 21 26.74 1.41 17.53
C GLY A 21 25.99 1.74 16.23
N PHE A 22 26.65 2.43 15.30
CA PHE A 22 26.08 2.74 13.98
C PHE A 22 25.74 1.47 13.19
N PHE A 23 26.60 0.46 13.23
CA PHE A 23 26.35 -0.82 12.56
C PHE A 23 25.09 -1.51 13.11
N PHE A 24 24.92 -1.55 14.44
CA PHE A 24 23.73 -2.12 15.05
C PHE A 24 22.44 -1.34 14.70
N ILE A 25 22.49 0.00 14.75
CA ILE A 25 21.36 0.84 14.35
C ILE A 25 20.98 0.56 12.90
N ARG A 26 21.97 0.53 12.01
CA ARG A 26 21.73 0.24 10.59
C ARG A 26 21.09 -1.13 10.40
N GLN A 27 21.63 -2.18 11.03
CA GLN A 27 21.12 -3.54 10.90
C GLN A 27 19.66 -3.65 11.38
N ASN A 28 19.35 -3.08 12.54
CA ASN A 28 18.00 -3.07 13.09
C ASN A 28 17.02 -2.27 12.21
N SER A 29 17.43 -1.09 11.75
CA SER A 29 16.61 -0.26 10.86
C SER A 29 16.30 -0.97 9.55
N MET A 30 17.28 -1.65 8.98
CA MET A 30 17.12 -2.40 7.72
C MET A 30 16.16 -3.58 7.87
N SER A 31 16.32 -4.37 8.94
CA SER A 31 15.44 -5.51 9.24
C SER A 31 13.98 -5.05 9.41
N ASN A 32 13.75 -3.98 10.16
CA ASN A 32 12.41 -3.44 10.37
C ASN A 32 11.80 -2.86 9.07
N LEU A 33 12.61 -2.21 8.21
CA LEU A 33 12.16 -1.72 6.91
C LEU A 33 11.73 -2.88 6.00
N GLU A 34 12.51 -3.96 5.97
CA GLU A 34 12.18 -5.16 5.19
C GLU A 34 10.91 -5.83 5.70
N GLU A 35 10.76 -5.98 7.01
CA GLU A 35 9.55 -6.54 7.61
C GLU A 35 8.30 -5.72 7.26
N LYS A 36 8.35 -4.39 7.49
CA LYS A 36 7.21 -3.51 7.18
C LYS A 36 6.87 -3.49 5.69
N LYS A 37 7.87 -3.46 4.82
CA LYS A 37 7.67 -3.57 3.36
C LYS A 37 7.03 -4.90 2.97
N ASN A 38 7.47 -5.99 3.60
CA ASN A 38 6.89 -7.31 3.38
C ASN A 38 5.43 -7.37 3.81
N ASN A 39 5.07 -6.76 4.95
CA ASN A 39 3.69 -6.70 5.43
C ASN A 39 2.78 -5.94 4.43
N VAL A 40 3.23 -4.81 3.88
CA VAL A 40 2.52 -4.11 2.80
C VAL A 40 2.31 -5.04 1.60
N THR A 41 3.36 -5.74 1.17
CA THR A 41 3.31 -6.64 0.01
C THR A 41 2.37 -7.83 0.22
N ILE A 42 2.38 -8.43 1.40
CA ILE A 42 1.50 -9.56 1.75
C ILE A 42 0.04 -9.08 1.76
N CYS A 43 -0.24 -7.97 2.45
CA CYS A 43 -1.59 -7.43 2.51
C CYS A 43 -2.11 -7.01 1.13
N TRP A 44 -1.25 -6.46 0.26
CA TRP A 44 -1.62 -6.17 -1.12
C TRP A 44 -2.06 -7.43 -1.89
N LYS A 45 -1.32 -8.54 -1.75
CA LYS A 45 -1.69 -9.81 -2.38
C LYS A 45 -3.03 -10.36 -1.87
N GLU A 46 -3.30 -10.19 -0.58
CA GLU A 46 -4.59 -10.57 0.00
C GLU A 46 -5.72 -9.70 -0.53
N PHE A 47 -5.47 -8.40 -0.67
CA PHE A 47 -6.43 -7.45 -1.25
C PHE A 47 -6.73 -7.83 -2.71
N ASP A 48 -5.70 -8.06 -3.54
CA ASP A 48 -5.88 -8.50 -4.93
C ASP A 48 -6.67 -9.82 -5.04
N LYS A 49 -6.41 -10.76 -4.14
CA LYS A 49 -7.19 -12.01 -4.03
C LYS A 49 -8.67 -11.72 -3.74
N LYS A 50 -8.98 -10.77 -2.86
CA LYS A 50 -10.36 -10.35 -2.56
C LYS A 50 -11.02 -9.67 -3.74
N LEU A 51 -10.30 -8.79 -4.47
CA LEU A 51 -10.78 -8.19 -5.73
C LEU A 51 -11.09 -9.26 -6.76
N SER A 52 -10.23 -10.25 -6.91
CA SER A 52 -10.43 -11.37 -7.84
C SER A 52 -11.61 -12.27 -7.43
N ALA A 53 -11.82 -12.49 -6.13
CA ALA A 53 -12.96 -13.23 -5.62
C ALA A 53 -14.28 -12.48 -5.92
N ARG A 54 -14.32 -11.15 -5.69
CA ARG A 54 -15.47 -10.29 -6.08
C ARG A 54 -15.78 -10.44 -7.55
N ASP A 55 -14.79 -10.31 -8.42
CA ASP A 55 -14.98 -10.39 -9.87
C ASP A 55 -15.57 -11.74 -10.29
N ASN A 56 -15.09 -12.82 -9.69
CA ASN A 56 -15.59 -14.16 -9.98
C ASN A 56 -17.03 -14.37 -9.52
N VAL A 57 -17.42 -13.73 -8.40
CA VAL A 57 -18.82 -13.74 -7.94
C VAL A 57 -19.69 -12.96 -8.92
N LEU A 58 -19.28 -11.75 -9.30
CA LEU A 58 -20.01 -10.88 -10.22
C LEU A 58 -20.21 -11.54 -11.59
N LEU A 59 -19.21 -12.21 -12.13
CA LEU A 59 -19.28 -12.91 -13.41
C LEU A 59 -20.19 -14.14 -13.41
N LYS A 60 -20.47 -14.71 -12.24
CA LYS A 60 -21.40 -15.84 -12.07
C LYS A 60 -22.83 -15.46 -11.81
N MET A 61 -23.07 -14.17 -11.49
CA MET A 61 -24.42 -13.67 -11.29
C MET A 61 -25.13 -13.55 -12.64
N ASP A 62 -26.42 -13.91 -12.66
CA ASP A 62 -27.29 -13.63 -13.80
C ASP A 62 -27.65 -12.14 -13.79
N LEU A 63 -26.82 -11.36 -14.51
CA LEU A 63 -26.87 -9.91 -14.54
C LEU A 63 -27.22 -9.42 -15.95
N THR A 64 -28.10 -8.43 -16.04
CA THR A 64 -28.29 -7.65 -17.25
C THR A 64 -27.02 -6.84 -17.55
N ASN A 65 -26.71 -6.57 -18.82
CA ASN A 65 -25.50 -5.85 -19.25
C ASN A 65 -24.16 -6.54 -18.85
N ILE A 66 -24.14 -7.87 -18.89
CA ILE A 66 -22.96 -8.66 -18.50
C ILE A 66 -21.71 -8.32 -19.33
N ASP A 67 -21.84 -7.94 -20.59
CA ASP A 67 -20.71 -7.59 -21.46
C ASP A 67 -20.02 -6.28 -21.01
N SER A 68 -20.81 -5.29 -20.60
CA SER A 68 -20.26 -4.06 -20.00
C SER A 68 -19.57 -4.35 -18.67
N LEU A 69 -20.15 -5.22 -17.84
CA LEU A 69 -19.54 -5.63 -16.59
C LEU A 69 -18.20 -6.35 -16.81
N LYS A 70 -18.15 -7.29 -17.75
CA LYS A 70 -16.90 -7.98 -18.15
C LYS A 70 -15.84 -6.98 -18.58
N PHE A 71 -16.19 -6.00 -19.40
CA PHE A 71 -15.26 -4.97 -19.83
C PHE A 71 -14.64 -4.22 -18.63
N TYR A 72 -15.45 -3.73 -17.67
CA TYR A 72 -14.93 -3.03 -16.50
C TYR A 72 -14.06 -3.92 -15.61
N ILE A 73 -14.44 -5.20 -15.43
CA ILE A 73 -13.64 -6.17 -14.68
C ILE A 73 -12.28 -6.40 -15.36
N GLU A 74 -12.26 -6.61 -16.67
CA GLU A 74 -11.00 -6.80 -17.42
C GLU A 74 -10.10 -5.58 -17.33
N GLN A 75 -10.66 -4.38 -17.48
CA GLN A 75 -9.90 -3.14 -17.35
C GLN A 75 -9.27 -2.99 -15.95
N SER A 76 -9.98 -3.36 -14.89
CA SER A 76 -9.43 -3.37 -13.54
C SER A 76 -8.32 -4.42 -13.39
N ARG A 77 -8.55 -5.66 -13.87
CA ARG A 77 -7.57 -6.76 -13.79
C ARG A 77 -6.25 -6.44 -14.48
N LEU A 78 -6.28 -5.80 -15.65
CA LEU A 78 -5.07 -5.40 -16.39
C LEU A 78 -4.16 -4.47 -15.57
N GLN A 79 -4.72 -3.69 -14.65
CA GLN A 79 -3.94 -2.78 -13.82
C GLN A 79 -3.46 -3.38 -12.51
N ARG A 80 -4.01 -4.54 -12.08
CA ARG A 80 -3.63 -5.21 -10.83
C ARG A 80 -2.33 -5.98 -10.92
N ASP A 81 -1.87 -6.32 -12.11
CA ASP A 81 -0.59 -7.02 -12.32
C ASP A 81 0.62 -6.17 -11.89
N ASN A 82 0.43 -4.88 -11.69
CA ASN A 82 1.42 -4.00 -11.08
C ASN A 82 1.34 -4.14 -9.54
N GLN A 83 2.37 -4.65 -8.92
CA GLN A 83 2.49 -5.06 -7.51
C GLN A 83 2.20 -3.97 -6.43
N SER A 84 1.49 -2.90 -6.78
CA SER A 84 1.18 -1.78 -5.88
C SER A 84 -0.04 -1.00 -6.33
N SER A 85 -0.62 -0.20 -5.42
CA SER A 85 -1.66 0.78 -5.77
C SER A 85 -1.13 1.81 -6.77
N THR A 86 -1.92 2.07 -7.81
CA THR A 86 -1.68 3.13 -8.79
C THR A 86 -2.96 3.94 -8.97
N LEU A 87 -2.81 5.22 -9.34
CA LEU A 87 -3.97 6.07 -9.64
C LEU A 87 -4.82 5.49 -10.78
N GLU A 88 -4.19 4.83 -11.74
CA GLU A 88 -4.88 4.16 -12.85
C GLU A 88 -5.73 2.99 -12.34
N LEU A 89 -5.19 2.13 -11.47
CA LEU A 89 -5.95 1.06 -10.84
C LEU A 89 -7.13 1.61 -10.04
N GLU A 90 -6.90 2.63 -9.21
CA GLU A 90 -7.97 3.27 -8.45
C GLU A 90 -9.08 3.81 -9.36
N PHE A 91 -8.72 4.45 -10.46
CA PHE A 91 -9.70 4.95 -11.42
C PHE A 91 -10.50 3.82 -12.06
N ARG A 92 -9.87 2.69 -12.41
CA ARG A 92 -10.58 1.52 -12.99
C ARG A 92 -11.52 0.88 -11.94
N GLU A 93 -11.06 0.73 -10.72
CA GLU A 93 -11.89 0.25 -9.62
C GLU A 93 -13.06 1.20 -9.32
N TYR A 94 -12.83 2.52 -9.36
CA TYR A 94 -13.89 3.51 -9.24
C TYR A 94 -14.97 3.32 -10.32
N LYS A 95 -14.57 3.18 -11.59
CA LYS A 95 -15.49 2.97 -12.70
C LYS A 95 -16.32 1.69 -12.56
N LEU A 96 -15.67 0.59 -12.15
CA LEU A 96 -16.37 -0.66 -11.91
C LEU A 96 -17.39 -0.54 -10.76
N ASN A 97 -17.01 0.08 -9.66
CA ASN A 97 -17.90 0.29 -8.52
C ASN A 97 -19.08 1.21 -8.87
N ASP A 98 -18.84 2.32 -9.60
CA ASP A 98 -19.89 3.23 -10.09
C ASP A 98 -20.86 2.50 -11.04
N PHE A 99 -20.34 1.66 -11.94
CA PHE A 99 -21.16 0.83 -12.81
C PHE A 99 -22.07 -0.14 -12.02
N LEU A 100 -21.52 -0.80 -10.99
CA LEU A 100 -22.28 -1.70 -10.14
C LEU A 100 -23.39 -0.98 -9.37
N LEU A 101 -23.10 0.18 -8.80
CA LEU A 101 -24.07 0.97 -8.06
C LEU A 101 -25.24 1.47 -8.94
N ARG A 102 -24.96 1.83 -10.19
CA ARG A 102 -26.00 2.34 -11.11
C ARG A 102 -26.89 1.25 -11.69
N ASN A 103 -26.33 0.07 -11.93
CA ASN A 103 -27.04 -0.96 -12.70
C ASN A 103 -27.62 -2.08 -11.85
N TYR A 104 -27.18 -2.23 -10.59
CA TYR A 104 -27.52 -3.39 -9.76
C TYR A 104 -27.98 -3.01 -8.34
N GLN A 105 -28.66 -1.87 -8.20
CA GLN A 105 -29.19 -1.41 -6.90
C GLN A 105 -30.13 -2.44 -6.23
N ASP A 106 -30.87 -3.21 -7.03
CA ASP A 106 -31.83 -4.20 -6.54
C ASP A 106 -31.15 -5.48 -6.00
N LYS A 107 -29.84 -5.66 -6.22
CA LYS A 107 -29.02 -6.78 -5.74
C LYS A 107 -28.04 -6.35 -4.63
N ILE A 108 -28.42 -5.30 -3.90
CA ILE A 108 -27.59 -4.60 -2.90
C ILE A 108 -27.03 -5.54 -1.83
N ASP A 109 -27.78 -6.51 -1.31
CA ASP A 109 -27.33 -7.35 -0.20
C ASP A 109 -26.06 -8.14 -0.50
N ILE A 110 -25.90 -8.65 -1.71
CA ILE A 110 -24.70 -9.40 -2.12
C ILE A 110 -23.53 -8.44 -2.35
N THR A 111 -23.81 -7.31 -3.01
CA THR A 111 -22.77 -6.30 -3.28
C THR A 111 -22.31 -5.60 -2.01
N ASP A 112 -23.18 -5.33 -1.06
CA ASP A 112 -22.83 -4.69 0.22
C ASP A 112 -21.91 -5.57 1.06
N SER A 113 -22.12 -6.90 1.07
CA SER A 113 -21.20 -7.82 1.75
C SER A 113 -19.82 -7.80 1.11
N LEU A 114 -19.74 -7.85 -0.23
CA LEU A 114 -18.48 -7.78 -0.97
C LEU A 114 -17.76 -6.44 -0.78
N PHE A 115 -18.50 -5.34 -0.80
CA PHE A 115 -17.94 -3.99 -0.58
C PHE A 115 -17.42 -3.82 0.84
N ARG A 116 -18.11 -4.36 1.84
CA ARG A 116 -17.66 -4.34 3.23
C ARG A 116 -16.34 -5.09 3.39
N GLU A 117 -16.22 -6.29 2.83
CA GLU A 117 -14.98 -7.06 2.89
C GLU A 117 -13.82 -6.32 2.20
N LEU A 118 -14.07 -5.70 1.04
CA LEU A 118 -13.07 -4.92 0.33
C LEU A 118 -12.64 -3.68 1.11
N ASN A 119 -13.56 -2.98 1.76
CA ASN A 119 -13.24 -1.83 2.60
C ASN A 119 -12.43 -2.21 3.84
N ILE A 120 -12.69 -3.36 4.44
CA ILE A 120 -11.91 -3.88 5.57
C ILE A 120 -10.45 -4.12 5.14
N ILE A 121 -10.23 -4.92 4.10
CA ILE A 121 -8.86 -5.24 3.64
C ILE A 121 -8.13 -4.02 3.09
N ARG A 122 -8.84 -3.08 2.45
CA ARG A 122 -8.29 -1.78 2.04
C ARG A 122 -7.77 -0.98 3.23
N THR A 123 -8.57 -0.91 4.29
CA THR A 123 -8.20 -0.18 5.51
C THR A 123 -6.97 -0.81 6.16
N GLU A 124 -6.91 -2.13 6.19
CA GLU A 124 -5.75 -2.87 6.68
C GLU A 124 -4.50 -2.60 5.82
N TYR A 125 -4.62 -2.68 4.49
CA TYR A 125 -3.54 -2.31 3.57
C TYR A 125 -3.02 -0.90 3.83
N ASN A 126 -3.92 0.07 3.92
CA ASN A 126 -3.56 1.47 4.17
C ASN A 126 -2.89 1.67 5.54
N SER A 127 -3.24 0.87 6.53
CA SER A 127 -2.57 0.87 7.84
C SER A 127 -1.11 0.40 7.73
N TYR A 128 -0.85 -0.69 6.98
CA TYR A 128 0.52 -1.15 6.73
C TYR A 128 1.33 -0.15 5.91
N VAL A 129 0.71 0.49 4.90
CA VAL A 129 1.33 1.58 4.13
C VAL A 129 1.70 2.75 5.05
N GLN A 130 0.81 3.16 5.95
CA GLN A 130 1.08 4.22 6.91
C GLN A 130 2.25 3.86 7.84
N ASP A 131 2.26 2.63 8.36
CA ASP A 131 3.31 2.16 9.26
C ASP A 131 4.68 2.11 8.56
N PHE A 132 4.74 1.58 7.34
CA PHE A 132 5.96 1.60 6.53
C PHE A 132 6.43 3.02 6.23
N ASN A 133 5.54 3.89 5.72
CA ASN A 133 5.88 5.25 5.34
C ASN A 133 6.33 6.10 6.53
N SER A 134 5.70 5.92 7.69
CA SER A 134 6.10 6.60 8.93
C SER A 134 7.50 6.16 9.35
N TYR A 135 7.78 4.85 9.35
CA TYR A 135 9.09 4.33 9.70
C TYR A 135 10.16 4.72 8.68
N TYR A 136 9.83 4.69 7.37
CA TYR A 136 10.69 5.13 6.27
C TYR A 136 11.18 6.56 6.46
N THR A 137 10.31 7.49 6.91
CA THR A 137 10.62 8.92 6.99
C THR A 137 11.43 9.31 8.22
N MET A 138 11.51 8.44 9.23
CA MET A 138 12.28 8.71 10.44
C MET A 138 13.79 8.71 10.16
N PHE A 139 14.52 9.65 10.79
CA PHE A 139 15.99 9.59 10.82
C PHE A 139 16.44 8.53 11.85
N PRO A 140 17.42 7.67 11.55
CA PRO A 140 18.24 7.61 10.32
C PRO A 140 17.68 6.69 9.22
N ASN A 141 16.48 6.09 9.39
CA ASN A 141 15.90 5.06 8.51
C ASN A 141 15.79 5.52 7.06
N ILE A 142 15.44 6.80 6.83
CA ILE A 142 15.33 7.38 5.48
C ILE A 142 16.63 7.25 4.67
N ILE A 143 17.79 7.33 5.32
CA ILE A 143 19.09 7.16 4.65
C ILE A 143 19.25 5.71 4.20
N PHE A 144 18.96 4.77 5.10
CA PHE A 144 19.10 3.34 4.82
C PHE A 144 18.08 2.85 3.80
N ALA A 145 16.85 3.32 3.90
CA ALA A 145 15.79 3.00 2.95
C ALA A 145 16.14 3.43 1.52
N ARG A 146 16.66 4.66 1.35
CA ARG A 146 17.13 5.16 0.05
C ARG A 146 18.31 4.36 -0.49
N GLN A 147 19.23 3.93 0.37
CA GLN A 147 20.35 3.07 -0.04
C GLN A 147 19.88 1.71 -0.60
N LYS A 148 18.74 1.20 -0.11
CA LYS A 148 18.08 -0.03 -0.60
C LYS A 148 17.20 0.21 -1.82
N GLY A 149 17.00 1.45 -2.25
CA GLY A 149 16.08 1.78 -3.34
C GLY A 149 14.61 1.70 -2.94
N TYR A 150 14.31 1.76 -1.64
CA TYR A 150 12.92 1.84 -1.19
C TYR A 150 12.36 3.24 -1.42
N GLU A 151 11.10 3.28 -1.83
CA GLU A 151 10.29 4.47 -1.97
C GLU A 151 9.07 4.37 -1.04
N ARG A 152 8.39 5.49 -0.84
CA ARG A 152 7.12 5.49 -0.10
C ARG A 152 6.08 4.66 -0.85
N GLU A 153 5.33 3.88 -0.09
CA GLU A 153 4.19 3.15 -0.62
C GLU A 153 2.98 4.05 -0.80
N LYS A 154 2.18 3.75 -1.80
CA LYS A 154 0.96 4.49 -2.10
C LYS A 154 -0.23 3.89 -1.37
N TYR A 155 -1.05 4.76 -0.80
CA TYR A 155 -2.34 4.38 -0.25
C TYR A 155 -3.30 4.00 -1.37
N PHE A 156 -4.26 3.14 -1.05
CA PHE A 156 -5.37 2.86 -1.94
C PHE A 156 -6.58 3.70 -1.52
N GLY A 157 -6.96 4.68 -2.35
CA GLY A 157 -7.90 5.75 -2.00
C GLY A 157 -9.36 5.44 -2.26
N ILE A 158 -9.68 4.31 -2.94
CA ILE A 158 -11.08 3.97 -3.29
C ILE A 158 -11.84 3.48 -2.07
N GLU A 159 -13.07 3.97 -1.90
CA GLU A 159 -14.08 3.41 -1.00
C GLU A 159 -15.14 2.70 -1.82
N TYR A 160 -15.38 1.42 -1.50
CA TYR A 160 -16.39 0.63 -2.20
C TYR A 160 -17.78 0.90 -1.62
N GLY A 161 -18.79 0.99 -2.49
CA GLY A 161 -20.14 1.32 -2.10
C GLY A 161 -20.53 2.77 -2.41
N LYS A 162 -21.56 3.26 -1.72
CA LYS A 162 -22.18 4.57 -2.01
C LYS A 162 -21.24 5.78 -1.81
N GLU A 163 -20.21 5.65 -1.00
CA GLU A 163 -19.23 6.71 -0.73
C GLU A 163 -18.09 6.76 -1.75
N ASN A 164 -18.28 6.06 -2.86
CA ASN A 164 -17.30 6.00 -3.95
C ASN A 164 -17.04 7.40 -4.53
N GLN A 165 -15.81 7.89 -4.41
CA GLN A 165 -15.37 9.18 -4.95
C GLN A 165 -14.39 9.00 -6.09
N ASN A 166 -14.46 9.88 -7.09
CA ASN A 166 -13.53 9.85 -8.22
C ASN A 166 -12.10 10.18 -7.73
N PRO A 167 -11.14 9.24 -7.85
CA PRO A 167 -9.79 9.44 -7.33
C PRO A 167 -9.03 10.57 -8.05
N ILE A 168 -9.37 10.85 -9.31
CA ILE A 168 -8.76 11.95 -10.08
C ILE A 168 -9.24 13.31 -9.56
N GLU A 169 -10.49 13.43 -9.16
CA GLU A 169 -11.02 14.67 -8.56
C GLU A 169 -10.43 14.87 -7.16
N LYS A 170 -10.43 13.81 -6.36
CA LYS A 170 -9.85 13.83 -5.01
C LYS A 170 -8.35 14.19 -5.01
N SER A 171 -7.59 13.72 -6.01
CA SER A 171 -6.16 14.04 -6.10
C SER A 171 -5.89 15.53 -6.41
N LYS A 172 -6.85 16.25 -6.98
CA LYS A 172 -6.73 17.71 -7.26
C LYS A 172 -7.06 18.57 -6.04
N GLU A 173 -7.76 18.02 -5.06
CA GLU A 173 -8.16 18.73 -3.83
C GLU A 173 -7.08 18.70 -2.75
N ILE A 174 -6.04 17.84 -2.89
CA ILE A 174 -4.93 17.76 -1.94
C ILE A 174 -3.85 18.75 -2.42
N PRO A 175 -3.61 19.87 -1.72
CA PRO A 175 -2.48 20.76 -2.03
C PRO A 175 -1.16 20.01 -1.82
N GLU A 176 -0.20 20.21 -2.72
CA GLU A 176 1.16 19.66 -2.67
C GLU A 176 1.94 20.04 -1.40
#